data_789ab30e0cae3292e4f87f6b55a7b111
#
_entry.id   789ab30e0cae3292e4f87f6b55a7b111
#
_cell.length_a   1.000
_cell.length_b   1.000
_cell.length_c   1.000
_cell.angle_alpha   90.00
_cell.angle_beta   90.00
_cell.angle_gamma   90.00
#
_symmetry.space_group_name_H-M   'P 1'
#
loop_
_entity.id
_entity.type
_entity.pdbx_description
1 polymer ?
#
loop_
_entity_poly.entity_id
_entity_poly.type
_entity_poly.pdbx_seq_one_letter_code
_entity_poly.pdbx_strand_id
1 'polypeptide(L)'
;MKTAKTQPDDRAARVALCKVGEPMDPTIATLVQERGTVGAWRAIATNADGAYDRFAARVSDLDLARVLHAADRLGIRVLVPGDPGWPRGLDDLELAPLCLWVRGCVDLAAVLARSVSVVGARLATAYGESVAGEIAHDLAVRRFAVVSGGAYGIDTAAHRGALAGDGVTIAAMAGGVDRLYPAGNHDLLEEIARTGAVVSECPPGASPQRHRFLARNRLIAAMTPGTVVVEAGIRSGSLNTARNAERLHRVVAAVPGPVTSTASVGTNELIRQGIASLVTDAAECAELFGELGADLAPRVEGAPAVGDDLPEVPRRVLEALPVRRSSTVDQLTRSAGLSVGDVLGGLGALEMRGLAARSPDGWRRAG
;
A
#
# COMPACT_ATOMS: atom_id res chain seq x y z
N MET A 1 -13.94 -5.56 -53.72
CA MET A 1 -12.60 -5.02 -53.43
C MET A 1 -12.33 -5.22 -51.95
N LYS A 2 -11.51 -6.18 -51.55
CA LYS A 2 -11.06 -6.34 -50.16
C LYS A 2 -10.10 -5.18 -49.85
N THR A 3 -10.53 -4.23 -49.04
CA THR A 3 -9.67 -3.19 -48.50
C THR A 3 -8.41 -3.84 -47.91
N ALA A 4 -7.25 -3.48 -48.44
CA ALA A 4 -5.99 -3.88 -47.86
C ALA A 4 -5.97 -3.49 -46.40
N LYS A 5 -6.01 -4.48 -45.49
CA LYS A 5 -5.88 -4.24 -44.05
C LYS A 5 -4.47 -3.66 -43.84
N THR A 6 -4.39 -2.35 -43.68
CA THR A 6 -3.15 -1.68 -43.29
C THR A 6 -2.62 -2.41 -42.04
N GLN A 7 -1.35 -2.77 -42.08
CA GLN A 7 -0.71 -3.48 -40.95
C GLN A 7 -0.82 -2.58 -39.70
N PRO A 8 -1.32 -3.08 -38.57
CA PRO A 8 -1.46 -2.25 -37.39
C PRO A 8 -0.07 -1.77 -36.93
N ASP A 9 0.00 -0.54 -36.46
CA ASP A 9 1.15 -0.05 -35.73
C ASP A 9 1.30 -0.78 -34.38
N ASP A 10 2.37 -0.53 -33.64
CA ASP A 10 2.64 -1.20 -32.37
C ASP A 10 1.51 -0.95 -31.35
N ARG A 11 0.97 0.27 -31.27
CA ARG A 11 -0.14 0.62 -30.37
C ARG A 11 -1.39 -0.17 -30.71
N ALA A 12 -1.78 -0.20 -31.98
CA ALA A 12 -2.94 -0.93 -32.44
C ALA A 12 -2.80 -2.45 -32.19
N ALA A 13 -1.60 -2.99 -32.40
CA ALA A 13 -1.30 -4.40 -32.13
C ALA A 13 -1.43 -4.72 -30.62
N ARG A 14 -0.91 -3.87 -29.74
CA ARG A 14 -1.03 -4.03 -28.28
C ARG A 14 -2.50 -4.04 -27.83
N VAL A 15 -3.29 -3.09 -28.31
CA VAL A 15 -4.71 -3.02 -27.99
C VAL A 15 -5.47 -4.24 -28.52
N ALA A 16 -5.16 -4.70 -29.73
CA ALA A 16 -5.77 -5.89 -30.31
C ALA A 16 -5.43 -7.15 -29.50
N LEU A 17 -4.17 -7.35 -29.13
CA LEU A 17 -3.73 -8.45 -28.27
C LEU A 17 -4.37 -8.41 -26.87
N CYS A 18 -4.45 -7.21 -26.26
CA CYS A 18 -5.15 -7.01 -24.99
C CYS A 18 -6.64 -7.37 -25.08
N LYS A 19 -7.28 -7.08 -26.21
CA LYS A 19 -8.72 -7.37 -26.41
C LYS A 19 -9.00 -8.85 -26.62
N VAL A 20 -8.11 -9.59 -27.30
CA VAL A 20 -8.29 -11.02 -27.57
C VAL A 20 -7.72 -11.92 -26.50
N GLY A 21 -6.74 -11.46 -25.74
CA GLY A 21 -6.11 -12.21 -24.65
C GLY A 21 -6.70 -11.97 -23.29
N GLU A 22 -6.07 -12.55 -22.30
CA GLU A 22 -6.29 -12.29 -20.88
C GLU A 22 -5.04 -11.61 -20.29
N PRO A 23 -5.17 -10.86 -19.18
CA PRO A 23 -4.00 -10.39 -18.45
C PRO A 23 -3.06 -11.54 -18.12
N MET A 24 -1.76 -11.35 -18.34
CA MET A 24 -0.71 -12.35 -18.11
C MET A 24 -0.85 -13.64 -18.97
N ASP A 25 -1.46 -13.56 -20.15
CA ASP A 25 -1.55 -14.71 -21.05
C ASP A 25 -0.15 -15.16 -21.50
N PRO A 26 0.31 -16.39 -21.13
CA PRO A 26 1.67 -16.82 -21.40
C PRO A 26 1.96 -16.99 -22.90
N THR A 27 0.97 -17.38 -23.71
CA THR A 27 1.13 -17.53 -25.15
C THR A 27 1.37 -16.18 -25.83
N ILE A 28 0.58 -15.17 -25.44
CA ILE A 28 0.78 -13.80 -25.97
C ILE A 28 2.12 -13.26 -25.51
N ALA A 29 2.51 -13.46 -24.26
CA ALA A 29 3.78 -13.01 -23.73
C ALA A 29 4.96 -13.61 -24.48
N THR A 30 4.97 -14.93 -24.69
CA THR A 30 6.00 -15.62 -25.48
C THR A 30 6.07 -15.08 -26.91
N LEU A 31 4.92 -14.93 -27.57
CA LEU A 31 4.89 -14.40 -28.94
C LEU A 31 5.40 -12.96 -29.03
N VAL A 32 5.07 -12.12 -28.06
CA VAL A 32 5.56 -10.75 -28.01
C VAL A 32 7.06 -10.71 -27.77
N GLN A 33 7.58 -11.58 -26.94
CA GLN A 33 9.03 -11.69 -26.70
C GLN A 33 9.79 -12.17 -27.94
N GLU A 34 9.25 -13.15 -28.67
CA GLU A 34 9.89 -13.74 -29.83
C GLU A 34 9.78 -12.89 -31.11
N ARG A 35 8.63 -12.21 -31.30
CA ARG A 35 8.26 -11.61 -32.61
C ARG A 35 7.87 -10.13 -32.52
N GLY A 36 7.94 -9.52 -31.30
CA GLY A 36 7.39 -8.21 -31.05
C GLY A 36 5.85 -8.21 -31.12
N THR A 37 5.22 -7.12 -30.71
CA THR A 37 3.75 -7.00 -30.60
C THR A 37 3.04 -7.12 -31.95
N VAL A 38 3.57 -6.48 -33.01
CA VAL A 38 3.03 -6.56 -34.37
C VAL A 38 3.14 -7.98 -34.92
N GLY A 39 4.27 -8.66 -34.68
CA GLY A 39 4.50 -10.06 -35.11
C GLY A 39 3.57 -11.02 -34.35
N ALA A 40 3.41 -10.84 -33.05
CA ALA A 40 2.50 -11.63 -32.21
C ALA A 40 1.05 -11.47 -32.67
N TRP A 41 0.60 -10.23 -32.88
CA TRP A 41 -0.74 -9.98 -33.42
C TRP A 41 -0.94 -10.66 -34.79
N ARG A 42 0.02 -10.54 -35.70
CA ARG A 42 -0.06 -11.17 -37.01
C ARG A 42 -0.20 -12.69 -36.89
N ALA A 43 0.60 -13.34 -36.07
CA ALA A 43 0.53 -14.78 -35.84
C ALA A 43 -0.84 -15.22 -35.35
N ILE A 44 -1.40 -14.54 -34.35
CA ILE A 44 -2.72 -14.84 -33.79
C ILE A 44 -3.84 -14.54 -34.79
N ALA A 45 -3.76 -13.41 -35.51
CA ALA A 45 -4.81 -12.99 -36.45
C ALA A 45 -4.86 -13.84 -37.71
N THR A 46 -3.73 -14.35 -38.18
CA THR A 46 -3.68 -15.26 -39.36
C THR A 46 -3.98 -16.69 -38.98
N ASN A 47 -3.51 -17.12 -37.81
CA ASN A 47 -3.71 -18.48 -37.25
C ASN A 47 -3.53 -19.59 -38.32
N ALA A 48 -2.46 -19.50 -39.10
CA ALA A 48 -2.30 -20.29 -40.30
C ALA A 48 -2.19 -21.82 -40.07
N ASP A 49 -1.71 -22.20 -38.91
CA ASP A 49 -1.50 -23.61 -38.48
C ASP A 49 -2.50 -24.09 -37.43
N GLY A 50 -3.48 -23.27 -37.06
CA GLY A 50 -4.48 -23.56 -35.98
C GLY A 50 -3.91 -23.52 -34.57
N ALA A 51 -2.65 -23.13 -34.38
CA ALA A 51 -2.01 -23.09 -33.05
C ALA A 51 -2.69 -22.11 -32.07
N TYR A 52 -3.46 -21.14 -32.59
CA TYR A 52 -4.08 -20.06 -31.83
C TYR A 52 -5.61 -20.07 -31.87
N ASP A 53 -6.22 -21.24 -32.15
CA ASP A 53 -7.68 -21.41 -32.27
C ASP A 53 -8.47 -20.85 -31.08
N ARG A 54 -7.90 -20.89 -29.88
CA ARG A 54 -8.52 -20.34 -28.67
C ARG A 54 -8.80 -18.84 -28.74
N PHE A 55 -8.14 -18.12 -29.63
CA PHE A 55 -8.36 -16.69 -29.86
C PHE A 55 -9.28 -16.41 -31.07
N ALA A 56 -9.51 -17.39 -31.93
CA ALA A 56 -10.17 -17.21 -33.24
C ALA A 56 -11.52 -16.47 -33.15
N ALA A 57 -12.37 -16.86 -32.20
CA ALA A 57 -13.67 -16.20 -32.03
C ALA A 57 -13.53 -14.72 -31.66
N ARG A 58 -12.60 -14.39 -30.76
CA ARG A 58 -12.36 -13.00 -30.36
C ARG A 58 -11.66 -12.18 -31.44
N VAL A 59 -10.84 -12.81 -32.26
CA VAL A 59 -10.21 -12.16 -33.43
C VAL A 59 -11.25 -11.85 -34.51
N SER A 60 -12.20 -12.79 -34.79
CA SER A 60 -13.25 -12.58 -35.78
C SER A 60 -14.19 -11.44 -35.39
N ASP A 61 -14.48 -11.27 -34.10
CA ASP A 61 -15.38 -10.27 -33.55
C ASP A 61 -14.71 -8.91 -33.32
N LEU A 62 -13.38 -8.83 -33.50
CA LEU A 62 -12.61 -7.63 -33.19
C LEU A 62 -12.78 -6.55 -34.28
N ASP A 63 -13.45 -5.48 -33.90
CA ASP A 63 -13.40 -4.19 -34.58
C ASP A 63 -12.62 -3.19 -33.72
N LEU A 64 -11.33 -3.05 -34.00
CA LEU A 64 -10.43 -2.21 -33.20
C LEU A 64 -10.82 -0.73 -33.25
N ALA A 65 -11.27 -0.24 -34.42
CA ALA A 65 -11.68 1.15 -34.58
C ALA A 65 -12.93 1.44 -33.70
N ARG A 66 -13.87 0.51 -33.69
CA ARG A 66 -15.07 0.60 -32.83
C ARG A 66 -14.71 0.58 -31.34
N VAL A 67 -13.75 -0.27 -30.93
CA VAL A 67 -13.29 -0.35 -29.54
C VAL A 67 -12.66 0.96 -29.08
N LEU A 68 -11.76 1.53 -29.87
CA LEU A 68 -11.06 2.78 -29.58
C LEU A 68 -12.03 3.97 -29.57
N HIS A 69 -12.95 4.05 -30.56
CA HIS A 69 -13.96 5.09 -30.61
C HIS A 69 -14.94 5.02 -29.42
N ALA A 70 -15.32 3.81 -28.99
CA ALA A 70 -16.17 3.64 -27.82
C ALA A 70 -15.45 4.05 -26.53
N ALA A 71 -14.17 3.77 -26.41
CA ALA A 71 -13.33 4.21 -25.29
C ALA A 71 -13.22 5.73 -25.23
N ASP A 72 -12.93 6.37 -26.36
CA ASP A 72 -12.83 7.84 -26.47
C ASP A 72 -14.13 8.54 -26.05
N ARG A 73 -15.28 8.05 -26.49
CA ARG A 73 -16.59 8.59 -26.09
C ARG A 73 -16.87 8.50 -24.59
N LEU A 74 -16.23 7.57 -23.87
CA LEU A 74 -16.31 7.40 -22.43
C LEU A 74 -15.20 8.13 -21.68
N GLY A 75 -14.37 8.92 -22.37
CA GLY A 75 -13.22 9.58 -21.80
C GLY A 75 -12.12 8.61 -21.33
N ILE A 76 -12.06 7.42 -21.92
CA ILE A 76 -11.07 6.39 -21.60
C ILE A 76 -9.88 6.51 -22.54
N ARG A 77 -8.72 6.82 -21.99
CA ARG A 77 -7.44 6.86 -22.71
C ARG A 77 -6.78 5.48 -22.70
N VAL A 78 -5.97 5.20 -23.71
CA VAL A 78 -5.11 4.01 -23.76
C VAL A 78 -3.67 4.45 -23.67
N LEU A 79 -2.95 3.97 -22.68
CA LEU A 79 -1.51 4.14 -22.55
C LEU A 79 -0.80 2.84 -22.94
N VAL A 80 0.33 2.97 -23.63
CA VAL A 80 1.22 1.85 -23.97
C VAL A 80 2.62 2.13 -23.43
N PRO A 81 3.47 1.12 -23.25
CA PRO A 81 4.86 1.31 -22.88
C PRO A 81 5.56 2.32 -23.79
N GLY A 82 6.24 3.30 -23.16
CA GLY A 82 6.89 4.42 -23.84
C GLY A 82 6.06 5.70 -23.99
N ASP A 83 4.77 5.69 -23.70
CA ASP A 83 3.98 6.93 -23.62
C ASP A 83 4.43 7.81 -22.45
N PRO A 84 4.36 9.16 -22.57
CA PRO A 84 4.74 10.06 -21.48
C PRO A 84 4.03 9.81 -20.16
N GLY A 85 2.76 9.42 -20.19
CA GLY A 85 1.95 9.12 -18.99
C GLY A 85 2.04 7.65 -18.54
N TRP A 86 2.90 6.82 -19.15
CA TRP A 86 3.04 5.42 -18.79
C TRP A 86 3.72 5.25 -17.42
N PRO A 87 3.13 4.49 -16.48
CA PRO A 87 3.74 4.19 -15.20
C PRO A 87 4.97 3.28 -15.38
N ARG A 88 6.17 3.85 -15.30
CA ARG A 88 7.43 3.11 -15.57
C ARG A 88 7.61 1.88 -14.71
N GLY A 89 7.10 1.89 -13.48
CA GLY A 89 7.16 0.72 -12.62
C GLY A 89 6.45 -0.53 -13.16
N LEU A 90 5.59 -0.40 -14.15
CA LEU A 90 4.97 -1.54 -14.83
C LEU A 90 5.95 -2.28 -15.74
N ASP A 91 7.04 -1.64 -16.18
CA ASP A 91 8.07 -2.25 -17.02
C ASP A 91 8.95 -3.24 -16.23
N ASP A 92 8.95 -3.15 -14.88
CA ASP A 92 9.68 -4.07 -14.00
C ASP A 92 8.98 -5.44 -13.86
N LEU A 93 7.72 -5.54 -14.33
CA LEU A 93 6.97 -6.79 -14.28
C LEU A 93 7.47 -7.78 -15.33
N GLU A 94 7.71 -9.03 -14.94
CA GLU A 94 8.07 -10.13 -15.85
C GLU A 94 7.10 -10.24 -17.05
N LEU A 95 5.81 -10.07 -16.79
CA LEU A 95 4.76 -9.99 -17.78
C LEU A 95 4.12 -8.60 -17.72
N ALA A 96 4.81 -7.60 -18.28
CA ALA A 96 4.30 -6.23 -18.33
C ALA A 96 2.97 -6.16 -19.10
N PRO A 97 2.03 -5.27 -18.71
CA PRO A 97 0.79 -5.11 -19.43
C PRO A 97 1.03 -4.59 -20.85
N LEU A 98 0.29 -5.11 -21.82
CA LEU A 98 0.37 -4.67 -23.21
C LEU A 98 -0.06 -3.22 -23.39
N CYS A 99 -1.09 -2.82 -22.66
CA CYS A 99 -1.58 -1.45 -22.56
C CYS A 99 -2.33 -1.28 -21.25
N LEU A 100 -2.55 -0.03 -20.85
CA LEU A 100 -3.35 0.37 -19.70
C LEU A 100 -4.51 1.24 -20.16
N TRP A 101 -5.72 0.86 -19.78
CA TRP A 101 -6.92 1.66 -19.98
C TRP A 101 -7.08 2.58 -18.79
N VAL A 102 -7.24 3.87 -19.05
CA VAL A 102 -7.25 4.92 -18.03
C VAL A 102 -8.45 5.80 -18.18
N ARG A 103 -9.25 5.89 -17.13
CA ARG A 103 -10.34 6.87 -17.00
C ARG A 103 -9.99 7.81 -15.85
N GLY A 104 -9.71 9.07 -16.15
CA GLY A 104 -9.28 10.04 -15.17
C GLY A 104 -8.57 11.25 -15.76
N CYS A 105 -8.32 12.25 -14.92
CA CYS A 105 -7.81 13.56 -15.34
C CYS A 105 -6.31 13.76 -15.09
N VAL A 106 -5.64 12.84 -14.33
CA VAL A 106 -4.25 13.03 -13.92
C VAL A 106 -3.24 12.44 -14.92
N ASP A 107 -2.03 12.96 -14.89
CA ASP A 107 -0.86 12.32 -15.49
C ASP A 107 -0.35 11.25 -14.53
N LEU A 108 -0.51 9.98 -14.92
CA LEU A 108 -0.14 8.86 -14.05
C LEU A 108 1.35 8.81 -13.75
N ALA A 109 2.22 9.10 -14.72
CA ALA A 109 3.66 9.06 -14.52
C ALA A 109 4.11 10.10 -13.47
N ALA A 110 3.58 11.32 -13.56
CA ALA A 110 3.88 12.39 -12.63
C ALA A 110 3.36 12.08 -11.21
N VAL A 111 2.10 11.63 -11.10
CA VAL A 111 1.44 11.37 -9.81
C VAL A 111 2.05 10.16 -9.10
N LEU A 112 2.40 9.11 -9.85
CA LEU A 112 2.95 7.88 -9.28
C LEU A 112 4.41 7.99 -8.84
N ALA A 113 5.12 9.04 -9.24
CA ALA A 113 6.49 9.30 -8.78
C ALA A 113 6.57 9.46 -7.25
N ARG A 114 5.50 10.02 -6.62
CA ARG A 114 5.37 10.14 -5.17
C ARG A 114 4.05 9.48 -4.73
N SER A 115 4.08 8.18 -4.54
CA SER A 115 2.87 7.38 -4.28
C SER A 115 3.11 6.21 -3.36
N VAL A 116 2.04 5.70 -2.77
CA VAL A 116 2.05 4.52 -1.90
C VAL A 116 0.84 3.66 -2.20
N SER A 117 1.02 2.35 -2.30
CA SER A 117 -0.08 1.40 -2.36
C SER A 117 -0.58 1.09 -0.95
N VAL A 118 -1.87 1.27 -0.68
CA VAL A 118 -2.51 0.90 0.59
C VAL A 118 -3.53 -0.20 0.32
N VAL A 119 -3.30 -1.38 0.88
CA VAL A 119 -4.10 -2.57 0.61
C VAL A 119 -4.43 -3.35 1.88
N GLY A 120 -5.46 -4.20 1.82
CA GLY A 120 -5.80 -5.04 2.96
C GLY A 120 -7.01 -5.93 2.77
N ALA A 121 -7.58 -6.36 3.88
CA ALA A 121 -8.73 -7.24 3.94
C ALA A 121 -9.99 -6.57 3.36
N ARG A 122 -10.79 -7.36 2.63
CA ARG A 122 -12.11 -6.90 2.15
C ARG A 122 -13.16 -6.87 3.27
N LEU A 123 -13.02 -7.76 4.24
CA LEU A 123 -13.78 -7.77 5.48
C LEU A 123 -12.85 -7.20 6.56
N ALA A 124 -12.71 -5.88 6.55
CA ALA A 124 -11.89 -5.17 7.50
C ALA A 124 -12.64 -4.99 8.83
N THR A 125 -11.88 -4.88 9.91
CA THR A 125 -12.42 -4.45 11.20
C THR A 125 -12.54 -2.92 11.25
N ALA A 126 -13.31 -2.39 12.21
CA ALA A 126 -13.37 -0.94 12.44
C ALA A 126 -11.96 -0.34 12.71
N TYR A 127 -11.08 -1.10 13.38
CA TYR A 127 -9.68 -0.71 13.57
C TYR A 127 -8.96 -0.58 12.22
N GLY A 128 -9.06 -1.61 11.37
CA GLY A 128 -8.39 -1.59 10.07
C GLY A 128 -8.89 -0.47 9.16
N GLU A 129 -10.20 -0.24 9.13
CA GLU A 129 -10.80 0.86 8.34
C GLU A 129 -10.37 2.24 8.85
N SER A 130 -10.34 2.46 10.18
CA SER A 130 -9.85 3.72 10.77
C SER A 130 -8.39 3.97 10.41
N VAL A 131 -7.52 2.98 10.68
CA VAL A 131 -6.07 3.10 10.42
C VAL A 131 -5.79 3.31 8.93
N ALA A 132 -6.47 2.57 8.03
CA ALA A 132 -6.30 2.76 6.60
C ALA A 132 -6.74 4.16 6.13
N GLY A 133 -7.84 4.66 6.67
CA GLY A 133 -8.34 6.00 6.39
C GLY A 133 -7.38 7.08 6.88
N GLU A 134 -6.91 6.99 8.12
CA GLU A 134 -5.97 7.93 8.73
C GLU A 134 -4.61 7.95 7.99
N ILE A 135 -4.02 6.78 7.76
CA ILE A 135 -2.76 6.69 7.00
C ILE A 135 -2.92 7.29 5.60
N ALA A 136 -4.00 6.96 4.89
CA ALA A 136 -4.20 7.46 3.54
C ALA A 136 -4.48 8.98 3.49
N HIS A 137 -5.25 9.51 4.47
CA HIS A 137 -5.47 10.93 4.64
C HIS A 137 -4.16 11.69 4.85
N ASP A 138 -3.36 11.25 5.82
CA ASP A 138 -2.13 11.95 6.19
C ASP A 138 -1.03 11.80 5.12
N LEU A 139 -1.00 10.67 4.38
CA LEU A 139 -0.17 10.53 3.19
C LEU A 139 -0.59 11.53 2.10
N ALA A 140 -1.89 11.71 1.87
CA ALA A 140 -2.41 12.68 0.92
C ALA A 140 -2.04 14.13 1.30
N VAL A 141 -2.17 14.50 2.58
CA VAL A 141 -1.70 15.80 3.11
C VAL A 141 -0.19 15.99 2.87
N ARG A 142 0.59 14.92 2.93
CA ARG A 142 2.04 14.90 2.61
C ARG A 142 2.33 14.82 1.11
N ARG A 143 1.31 14.95 0.26
CA ARG A 143 1.43 14.94 -1.20
C ARG A 143 1.83 13.58 -1.79
N PHE A 144 1.55 12.49 -1.11
CA PHE A 144 1.61 11.17 -1.70
C PHE A 144 0.28 10.83 -2.38
N ALA A 145 0.35 10.28 -3.58
CA ALA A 145 -0.82 9.65 -4.17
C ALA A 145 -1.05 8.26 -3.56
N VAL A 146 -2.31 7.93 -3.31
CA VAL A 146 -2.69 6.62 -2.77
C VAL A 146 -3.18 5.73 -3.90
N VAL A 147 -2.57 4.55 -4.04
CA VAL A 147 -2.99 3.54 -5.02
C VAL A 147 -3.65 2.37 -4.28
N SER A 148 -4.80 1.93 -4.75
CA SER A 148 -5.47 0.75 -4.19
C SER A 148 -6.33 0.05 -5.24
N GLY A 149 -7.07 -0.98 -4.81
CA GLY A 149 -7.82 -1.83 -5.73
C GLY A 149 -9.32 -1.52 -5.83
N GLY A 150 -9.83 -0.56 -5.09
CA GLY A 150 -11.25 -0.22 -5.08
C GLY A 150 -12.17 -1.29 -4.48
N ALA A 151 -11.63 -2.31 -3.81
CA ALA A 151 -12.42 -3.34 -3.13
C ALA A 151 -13.07 -2.81 -1.85
N TYR A 152 -14.02 -3.57 -1.27
CA TYR A 152 -14.55 -3.25 0.07
C TYR A 152 -13.46 -3.31 1.14
N GLY A 153 -13.72 -2.76 2.31
CA GLY A 153 -12.83 -2.75 3.46
C GLY A 153 -11.67 -1.77 3.29
N ILE A 154 -10.45 -2.24 3.48
CA ILE A 154 -9.24 -1.40 3.52
C ILE A 154 -9.08 -0.54 2.27
N ASP A 155 -9.28 -1.09 1.07
CA ASP A 155 -9.15 -0.32 -0.18
C ASP A 155 -10.14 0.86 -0.20
N THR A 156 -11.39 0.63 0.22
CA THR A 156 -12.43 1.68 0.33
C THR A 156 -12.03 2.76 1.33
N ALA A 157 -11.54 2.35 2.52
CA ALA A 157 -11.12 3.28 3.58
C ALA A 157 -9.92 4.12 3.11
N ALA A 158 -8.94 3.50 2.46
CA ALA A 158 -7.77 4.18 1.91
C ALA A 158 -8.15 5.22 0.84
N HIS A 159 -9.02 4.87 -0.11
CA HIS A 159 -9.47 5.83 -1.12
C HIS A 159 -10.23 7.01 -0.50
N ARG A 160 -11.14 6.74 0.45
CA ARG A 160 -11.89 7.80 1.16
C ARG A 160 -10.97 8.69 1.98
N GLY A 161 -9.99 8.11 2.68
CA GLY A 161 -8.98 8.87 3.43
C GLY A 161 -8.19 9.80 2.53
N ALA A 162 -7.69 9.30 1.40
CA ALA A 162 -6.95 10.11 0.43
C ALA A 162 -7.77 11.28 -0.13
N LEU A 163 -9.05 11.02 -0.48
CA LEU A 163 -9.96 12.07 -0.95
C LEU A 163 -10.28 13.09 0.16
N ALA A 164 -10.46 12.65 1.41
CA ALA A 164 -10.68 13.54 2.56
C ALA A 164 -9.46 14.42 2.86
N GLY A 165 -8.25 13.97 2.53
CA GLY A 165 -7.01 14.76 2.59
C GLY A 165 -6.75 15.63 1.35
N ASP A 166 -7.74 15.84 0.49
CA ASP A 166 -7.64 16.58 -0.79
C ASP A 166 -6.51 16.04 -1.69
N GLY A 167 -6.20 14.75 -1.58
CA GLY A 167 -5.13 14.11 -2.33
C GLY A 167 -5.61 13.35 -3.56
N VAL A 168 -4.65 12.93 -4.36
CA VAL A 168 -4.90 12.10 -5.55
C VAL A 168 -4.93 10.64 -5.15
N THR A 169 -5.95 9.92 -5.64
CA THR A 169 -5.99 8.47 -5.47
C THR A 169 -6.25 7.77 -6.81
N ILE A 170 -5.69 6.57 -6.97
CA ILE A 170 -5.75 5.77 -8.19
C ILE A 170 -6.30 4.39 -7.86
N ALA A 171 -7.41 4.01 -8.52
CA ALA A 171 -8.00 2.70 -8.36
C ALA A 171 -7.61 1.78 -9.54
N ALA A 172 -6.89 0.69 -9.25
CA ALA A 172 -6.63 -0.34 -10.24
C ALA A 172 -7.78 -1.36 -10.26
N MET A 173 -8.33 -1.66 -11.43
CA MET A 173 -9.51 -2.49 -11.59
C MET A 173 -9.16 -3.87 -12.15
N ALA A 174 -9.97 -4.88 -11.78
CA ALA A 174 -9.89 -6.25 -12.33
C ALA A 174 -10.85 -6.49 -13.52
N GLY A 175 -11.57 -5.45 -13.93
CA GLY A 175 -12.45 -5.42 -15.08
C GLY A 175 -12.23 -4.14 -15.88
N GLY A 176 -13.03 -3.91 -16.93
CA GLY A 176 -12.96 -2.67 -17.71
C GLY A 176 -13.28 -1.44 -16.87
N VAL A 177 -12.59 -0.33 -17.13
CA VAL A 177 -12.76 0.95 -16.41
C VAL A 177 -14.12 1.63 -16.70
N ASP A 178 -14.87 1.11 -17.66
CA ASP A 178 -16.25 1.48 -17.99
C ASP A 178 -17.30 0.81 -17.08
N ARG A 179 -16.90 -0.21 -16.32
CA ARG A 179 -17.77 -1.00 -15.42
C ARG A 179 -17.19 -1.04 -14.02
N LEU A 180 -17.44 0.01 -13.27
CA LEU A 180 -16.91 0.16 -11.92
C LEU A 180 -17.44 -0.94 -10.99
N TYR A 181 -16.54 -1.64 -10.33
CA TYR A 181 -16.84 -2.76 -9.44
C TYR A 181 -15.96 -2.70 -8.16
N PRO A 182 -16.54 -2.96 -6.98
CA PRO A 182 -17.90 -3.46 -6.70
C PRO A 182 -18.97 -2.38 -6.78
N ALA A 183 -20.23 -2.78 -7.01
CA ALA A 183 -21.34 -1.85 -7.19
C ALA A 183 -21.56 -0.91 -5.98
N GLY A 184 -21.32 -1.39 -4.76
CA GLY A 184 -21.43 -0.56 -3.55
C GLY A 184 -20.37 0.54 -3.44
N ASN A 185 -19.29 0.50 -4.25
CA ASN A 185 -18.28 1.54 -4.33
C ASN A 185 -18.39 2.38 -5.61
N HIS A 186 -19.52 2.27 -6.34
CA HIS A 186 -19.69 2.97 -7.63
C HIS A 186 -19.42 4.47 -7.51
N ASP A 187 -20.06 5.15 -6.57
CA ASP A 187 -19.95 6.60 -6.38
C ASP A 187 -18.52 7.01 -5.98
N LEU A 188 -17.88 6.22 -5.12
CA LEU A 188 -16.48 6.42 -4.77
C LEU A 188 -15.55 6.29 -5.98
N LEU A 189 -15.75 5.27 -6.80
CA LEU A 189 -14.94 5.03 -8.00
C LEU A 189 -15.19 6.08 -9.09
N GLU A 190 -16.42 6.60 -9.22
CA GLU A 190 -16.71 7.76 -10.08
C GLU A 190 -15.99 9.02 -9.59
N GLU A 191 -15.98 9.27 -8.28
CA GLU A 191 -15.24 10.38 -7.69
C GLU A 191 -13.74 10.24 -7.94
N ILE A 192 -13.18 9.04 -7.78
CA ILE A 192 -11.78 8.74 -8.10
C ILE A 192 -11.49 9.01 -9.58
N ALA A 193 -12.40 8.60 -10.49
CA ALA A 193 -12.22 8.87 -11.91
C ALA A 193 -12.26 10.37 -12.23
N ARG A 194 -13.00 11.16 -11.44
CA ARG A 194 -13.13 12.61 -11.62
C ARG A 194 -11.92 13.40 -11.12
N THR A 195 -11.32 13.01 -9.98
CA THR A 195 -10.25 13.75 -9.29
C THR A 195 -8.87 13.12 -9.41
N GLY A 196 -8.81 11.85 -9.73
CA GLY A 196 -7.62 11.03 -9.88
C GLY A 196 -7.67 10.19 -11.15
N ALA A 197 -7.59 8.86 -11.00
CA ALA A 197 -7.76 7.93 -12.12
C ALA A 197 -8.25 6.54 -11.68
N VAL A 198 -9.02 5.92 -12.54
CA VAL A 198 -9.31 4.48 -12.52
C VAL A 198 -8.55 3.83 -13.67
N VAL A 199 -7.78 2.79 -13.39
CA VAL A 199 -6.91 2.15 -14.36
C VAL A 199 -7.17 0.65 -14.46
N SER A 200 -6.97 0.06 -15.63
CA SER A 200 -7.09 -1.38 -15.82
C SER A 200 -6.26 -1.87 -17.00
N GLU A 201 -5.73 -3.08 -16.87
CA GLU A 201 -5.17 -3.85 -18.01
C GLU A 201 -6.29 -4.49 -18.87
N CYS A 202 -7.48 -4.68 -18.27
CA CYS A 202 -8.62 -5.24 -18.98
C CYS A 202 -9.29 -4.19 -19.87
N PRO A 203 -9.66 -4.53 -21.12
CA PRO A 203 -10.31 -3.59 -22.03
C PRO A 203 -11.73 -3.24 -21.56
N PRO A 204 -12.31 -2.11 -22.04
CA PRO A 204 -13.70 -1.77 -21.81
C PRO A 204 -14.64 -2.91 -22.18
N GLY A 205 -15.70 -3.10 -21.39
CA GLY A 205 -16.64 -4.19 -21.49
C GLY A 205 -16.23 -5.47 -20.76
N ALA A 206 -14.98 -5.58 -20.27
CA ALA A 206 -14.52 -6.76 -19.57
C ALA A 206 -15.12 -6.84 -18.16
N SER A 207 -15.78 -7.96 -17.84
CA SER A 207 -16.32 -8.23 -16.50
C SER A 207 -15.21 -8.62 -15.52
N PRO A 208 -15.29 -8.26 -14.23
CA PRO A 208 -14.36 -8.73 -13.23
C PRO A 208 -14.48 -10.24 -13.04
N GLN A 209 -13.34 -10.95 -13.02
CA GLN A 209 -13.25 -12.39 -12.81
C GLN A 209 -12.18 -12.72 -11.78
N ARG A 210 -12.32 -13.85 -11.07
CA ARG A 210 -11.45 -14.20 -9.95
C ARG A 210 -9.94 -14.13 -10.30
N HIS A 211 -9.53 -14.69 -11.43
CA HIS A 211 -8.14 -14.67 -11.87
C HIS A 211 -7.63 -13.25 -12.20
N ARG A 212 -8.51 -12.36 -12.70
CA ARG A 212 -8.16 -10.98 -13.02
C ARG A 212 -7.88 -10.14 -11.77
N PHE A 213 -8.48 -10.47 -10.61
CA PHE A 213 -8.12 -9.83 -9.35
C PHE A 213 -6.67 -10.13 -8.93
N LEU A 214 -6.21 -11.37 -9.13
CA LEU A 214 -4.83 -11.74 -8.85
C LEU A 214 -3.86 -11.09 -9.84
N ALA A 215 -4.21 -11.08 -11.13
CA ALA A 215 -3.44 -10.40 -12.16
C ALA A 215 -3.32 -8.89 -11.89
N ARG A 216 -4.42 -8.23 -11.46
CA ARG A 216 -4.45 -6.81 -11.13
C ARG A 216 -3.53 -6.45 -9.96
N ASN A 217 -3.43 -7.31 -8.94
CA ASN A 217 -2.66 -7.00 -7.74
C ASN A 217 -1.18 -6.70 -8.03
N ARG A 218 -0.60 -7.28 -9.08
CA ARG A 218 0.77 -6.95 -9.51
C ARG A 218 0.90 -5.52 -10.03
N LEU A 219 -0.17 -4.99 -10.63
CA LEU A 219 -0.17 -3.60 -11.11
C LEU A 219 -0.12 -2.62 -9.93
N ILE A 220 -0.91 -2.90 -8.86
CA ILE A 220 -0.87 -2.09 -7.63
C ILE A 220 0.56 -2.06 -7.08
N ALA A 221 1.17 -3.23 -6.91
CA ALA A 221 2.52 -3.34 -6.38
C ALA A 221 3.57 -2.67 -7.27
N ALA A 222 3.42 -2.76 -8.60
CA ALA A 222 4.39 -2.23 -9.55
C ALA A 222 4.29 -0.72 -9.77
N MET A 223 3.10 -0.12 -9.62
CA MET A 223 2.90 1.30 -9.88
C MET A 223 3.50 2.22 -8.83
N THR A 224 3.82 1.72 -7.62
CA THR A 224 4.26 2.57 -6.50
C THR A 224 5.63 2.14 -5.95
N PRO A 225 6.40 3.03 -5.33
CA PRO A 225 7.66 2.70 -4.65
C PRO A 225 7.49 1.71 -3.51
N GLY A 226 6.33 1.70 -2.84
CA GLY A 226 6.08 0.81 -1.72
C GLY A 226 4.62 0.48 -1.48
N THR A 227 4.39 -0.56 -0.67
CA THR A 227 3.06 -1.09 -0.37
C THR A 227 2.88 -1.23 1.14
N VAL A 228 1.81 -0.63 1.67
CA VAL A 228 1.36 -0.79 3.06
C VAL A 228 0.22 -1.80 3.11
N VAL A 229 0.34 -2.83 3.94
CA VAL A 229 -0.72 -3.79 4.24
C VAL A 229 -1.29 -3.46 5.61
N VAL A 230 -2.54 -2.98 5.67
CA VAL A 230 -3.14 -2.51 6.93
C VAL A 230 -3.75 -3.65 7.73
N GLU A 231 -4.54 -4.49 7.11
CA GLU A 231 -5.09 -5.71 7.70
C GLU A 231 -5.07 -6.85 6.69
N ALA A 232 -4.69 -8.04 7.13
CA ALA A 232 -4.72 -9.24 6.31
C ALA A 232 -4.89 -10.49 7.16
N GLY A 233 -5.94 -11.26 6.89
CA GLY A 233 -5.99 -12.65 7.36
C GLY A 233 -5.01 -13.51 6.56
N ILE A 234 -4.70 -14.72 7.06
CA ILE A 234 -3.68 -15.64 6.49
C ILE A 234 -3.90 -15.97 5.00
N ARG A 235 -5.13 -15.91 4.50
CA ARG A 235 -5.49 -16.17 3.10
C ARG A 235 -5.95 -14.93 2.35
N SER A 236 -5.63 -13.74 2.84
CA SER A 236 -6.02 -12.49 2.21
C SER A 236 -5.34 -12.31 0.84
N GLY A 237 -6.10 -11.78 -0.12
CA GLY A 237 -5.56 -11.41 -1.44
C GLY A 237 -4.53 -10.28 -1.38
N SER A 238 -4.55 -9.44 -0.34
CA SER A 238 -3.57 -8.38 -0.12
C SER A 238 -2.15 -8.91 0.14
N LEU A 239 -2.02 -10.11 0.73
CA LEU A 239 -0.72 -10.78 0.85
C LEU A 239 -0.10 -11.13 -0.50
N ASN A 240 -0.92 -11.34 -1.54
CA ASN A 240 -0.41 -11.49 -2.90
C ASN A 240 0.16 -10.17 -3.44
N THR A 241 -0.45 -9.03 -3.13
CA THR A 241 0.09 -7.71 -3.49
C THR A 241 1.44 -7.47 -2.80
N ALA A 242 1.53 -7.76 -1.49
CA ALA A 242 2.79 -7.66 -0.73
C ALA A 242 3.91 -8.52 -1.33
N ARG A 243 3.62 -9.78 -1.66
CA ARG A 243 4.60 -10.67 -2.31
C ARG A 243 4.99 -10.21 -3.72
N ASN A 244 4.09 -9.58 -4.48
CA ASN A 244 4.44 -8.99 -5.76
C ASN A 244 5.37 -7.79 -5.56
N ALA A 245 5.14 -6.94 -4.56
CA ALA A 245 6.04 -5.84 -4.21
C ALA A 245 7.43 -6.34 -3.80
N GLU A 246 7.50 -7.37 -2.95
CA GLU A 246 8.74 -8.02 -2.54
C GLU A 246 9.54 -8.56 -3.74
N ARG A 247 8.87 -9.28 -4.67
CA ARG A 247 9.51 -9.78 -5.91
C ARG A 247 10.05 -8.70 -6.80
N LEU A 248 9.43 -7.52 -6.78
CA LEU A 248 9.88 -6.34 -7.51
C LEU A 248 10.93 -5.53 -6.72
N HIS A 249 11.41 -6.05 -5.58
CA HIS A 249 12.34 -5.37 -4.68
C HIS A 249 11.83 -4.00 -4.20
N ARG A 250 10.50 -3.87 -4.08
CA ARG A 250 9.85 -2.68 -3.53
C ARG A 250 9.66 -2.84 -2.04
N VAL A 251 9.71 -1.73 -1.34
CA VAL A 251 9.54 -1.75 0.13
C VAL A 251 8.10 -2.18 0.47
N VAL A 252 7.99 -3.09 1.42
CA VAL A 252 6.71 -3.50 2.00
C VAL A 252 6.65 -3.03 3.44
N ALA A 253 5.55 -2.42 3.82
CA ALA A 253 5.23 -2.09 5.19
C ALA A 253 3.96 -2.80 5.63
N ALA A 254 3.81 -3.04 6.93
CA ALA A 254 2.62 -3.65 7.48
C ALA A 254 2.25 -3.02 8.83
N VAL A 255 0.95 -2.78 9.01
CA VAL A 255 0.41 -2.32 10.28
C VAL A 255 0.27 -3.52 11.22
N PRO A 256 0.83 -3.47 12.43
CA PRO A 256 0.65 -4.52 13.41
C PRO A 256 -0.79 -4.53 13.96
N GLY A 257 -1.23 -5.67 14.42
CA GLY A 257 -2.52 -5.76 15.10
C GLY A 257 -2.51 -6.78 16.22
N PRO A 258 -3.61 -6.87 17.00
CA PRO A 258 -3.68 -7.78 18.15
C PRO A 258 -3.37 -9.22 17.75
N VAL A 259 -2.51 -9.90 18.51
CA VAL A 259 -2.12 -11.30 18.25
C VAL A 259 -3.29 -12.29 18.32
N THR A 260 -4.39 -11.90 18.95
CA THR A 260 -5.64 -12.66 19.06
C THR A 260 -6.59 -12.41 17.89
N SER A 261 -6.32 -11.40 17.02
CA SER A 261 -7.16 -11.05 15.88
C SER A 261 -6.79 -11.87 14.64
N THR A 262 -7.74 -12.60 14.09
CA THR A 262 -7.55 -13.32 12.82
C THR A 262 -7.35 -12.39 11.62
N ALA A 263 -7.81 -11.14 11.72
CA ALA A 263 -7.62 -10.12 10.70
C ALA A 263 -6.18 -9.58 10.64
N SER A 264 -5.40 -9.72 11.72
CA SER A 264 -4.02 -9.24 11.82
C SER A 264 -2.95 -10.33 11.62
N VAL A 265 -3.37 -11.60 11.50
CA VAL A 265 -2.41 -12.72 11.40
C VAL A 265 -1.47 -12.56 10.21
N GLY A 266 -1.99 -12.12 9.06
CA GLY A 266 -1.19 -11.97 7.84
C GLY A 266 -0.19 -10.81 7.91
N THR A 267 -0.58 -9.66 8.46
CA THR A 267 0.32 -8.51 8.64
C THR A 267 1.41 -8.82 9.66
N ASN A 268 1.04 -9.40 10.82
CA ASN A 268 1.99 -9.82 11.83
C ASN A 268 2.98 -10.87 11.28
N GLU A 269 2.52 -11.76 10.39
CA GLU A 269 3.38 -12.75 9.74
C GLU A 269 4.36 -12.12 8.74
N LEU A 270 3.93 -11.14 7.93
CA LEU A 270 4.84 -10.38 7.05
C LEU A 270 5.96 -9.70 7.85
N ILE A 271 5.61 -9.08 8.99
CA ILE A 271 6.58 -8.44 9.89
C ILE A 271 7.53 -9.49 10.49
N ARG A 272 6.98 -10.59 11.01
CA ARG A 272 7.77 -11.67 11.62
C ARG A 272 8.76 -12.30 10.64
N GLN A 273 8.40 -12.41 9.37
CA GLN A 273 9.26 -12.94 8.31
C GLN A 273 10.31 -11.94 7.81
N GLY A 274 10.27 -10.68 8.25
CA GLY A 274 11.15 -9.63 7.76
C GLY A 274 10.83 -9.18 6.33
N ILE A 275 9.66 -9.56 5.80
CA ILE A 275 9.19 -9.13 4.47
C ILE A 275 8.68 -7.68 4.54
N ALA A 276 8.04 -7.31 5.67
CA ALA A 276 7.49 -5.98 5.87
C ALA A 276 8.11 -5.27 7.08
N SER A 277 8.41 -3.99 6.91
CA SER A 277 8.70 -3.08 8.02
C SER A 277 7.40 -2.78 8.78
N LEU A 278 7.48 -2.76 10.12
CA LEU A 278 6.35 -2.32 10.94
C LEU A 278 6.16 -0.82 10.78
N VAL A 279 4.91 -0.39 10.55
CA VAL A 279 4.51 1.02 10.56
C VAL A 279 3.22 1.20 11.35
N THR A 280 3.12 2.33 12.02
CA THR A 280 1.96 2.68 12.85
C THR A 280 1.20 3.89 12.33
N ASP A 281 1.85 4.72 11.52
CA ASP A 281 1.28 5.97 10.98
C ASP A 281 1.83 6.32 9.58
N ALA A 282 1.32 7.43 9.04
CA ALA A 282 1.72 7.94 7.74
C ALA A 282 3.12 8.56 7.72
N ALA A 283 3.65 9.02 8.86
CA ALA A 283 5.00 9.60 8.90
C ALA A 283 6.05 8.50 8.74
N GLU A 284 5.88 7.36 9.40
CA GLU A 284 6.72 6.17 9.23
C GLU A 284 6.61 5.61 7.79
N CYS A 285 5.40 5.64 7.21
CA CYS A 285 5.22 5.29 5.80
C CYS A 285 5.98 6.25 4.86
N ALA A 286 5.89 7.56 5.11
CA ALA A 286 6.57 8.57 4.31
C ALA A 286 8.10 8.43 4.41
N GLU A 287 8.64 8.13 5.59
CA GLU A 287 10.08 7.85 5.78
C GLU A 287 10.55 6.66 4.96
N LEU A 288 9.74 5.59 4.88
CA LEU A 288 10.08 4.38 4.12
C LEU A 288 10.00 4.55 2.60
N PHE A 289 9.05 5.35 2.11
CA PHE A 289 8.71 5.41 0.68
C PHE A 289 9.02 6.76 0.02
N GLY A 290 9.31 7.78 0.81
CA GLY A 290 9.55 9.14 0.36
C GLY A 290 11.01 9.46 0.06
N GLU A 291 11.33 10.73 0.07
CA GLU A 291 12.66 11.22 -0.21
C GLU A 291 13.55 11.16 1.04
N LEU A 292 14.74 10.61 0.89
CA LEU A 292 15.70 10.49 1.97
C LEU A 292 16.01 11.87 2.58
N GLY A 293 15.81 11.99 3.90
CA GLY A 293 16.08 13.20 4.66
C GLY A 293 14.97 14.25 4.64
N ALA A 294 14.03 14.20 3.66
CA ALA A 294 12.89 15.11 3.60
C ALA A 294 11.64 14.58 4.33
N ASP A 295 11.45 13.26 4.29
CA ASP A 295 10.24 12.58 4.80
C ASP A 295 10.50 11.82 6.12
N LEU A 296 11.44 12.28 6.96
CA LEU A 296 11.75 11.64 8.23
C LEU A 296 10.54 11.64 9.18
N ALA A 297 10.29 10.50 9.82
CA ALA A 297 9.31 10.40 10.89
C ALA A 297 9.83 11.09 12.17
N PRO A 298 8.96 11.75 12.94
CA PRO A 298 9.33 12.27 14.25
C PRO A 298 9.78 11.11 15.15
N ARG A 299 10.86 11.32 15.92
CA ARG A 299 11.21 10.34 16.93
C ARG A 299 10.14 10.28 18.00
N VAL A 300 9.67 9.08 18.28
CA VAL A 300 8.76 8.84 19.40
C VAL A 300 9.59 8.92 20.68
N GLU A 301 9.54 10.06 21.36
CA GLU A 301 10.09 10.21 22.69
C GLU A 301 9.00 9.88 23.70
N GLY A 302 9.32 9.00 24.65
CA GLY A 302 8.43 8.74 25.79
C GLY A 302 8.17 10.04 26.55
N ALA A 303 6.96 10.21 27.11
CA ALA A 303 6.73 11.31 28.03
C ALA A 303 7.77 11.26 29.14
N PRO A 304 8.43 12.40 29.50
CA PRO A 304 9.41 12.42 30.56
C PRO A 304 8.85 11.77 31.82
N ALA A 305 9.50 10.72 32.30
CA ALA A 305 9.09 10.08 33.53
C ALA A 305 9.58 10.91 34.73
N VAL A 306 8.83 10.82 35.83
CA VAL A 306 9.22 11.48 37.08
C VAL A 306 10.59 10.95 37.51
N GLY A 307 11.60 11.79 37.40
CA GLY A 307 12.96 11.44 37.79
C GLY A 307 13.97 11.29 36.65
N ASP A 308 13.56 11.42 35.37
CA ASP A 308 14.47 11.35 34.22
C ASP A 308 15.55 12.45 34.25
N ASP A 309 15.24 13.60 34.83
CA ASP A 309 16.13 14.75 35.02
C ASP A 309 17.01 14.65 36.32
N LEU A 310 16.87 13.55 37.05
CA LEU A 310 17.65 13.33 38.28
C LEU A 310 19.07 12.80 37.98
N PRO A 311 20.08 13.28 38.71
CA PRO A 311 21.39 12.64 38.77
C PRO A 311 21.28 11.15 39.18
N GLU A 312 22.28 10.35 38.83
CA GLU A 312 22.24 8.89 39.02
C GLU A 312 21.87 8.47 40.44
N VAL A 313 22.51 9.06 41.48
CA VAL A 313 22.28 8.68 42.87
C VAL A 313 20.84 8.97 43.33
N PRO A 314 20.29 10.20 43.20
CA PRO A 314 18.86 10.46 43.50
C PRO A 314 17.89 9.58 42.70
N ARG A 315 18.14 9.31 41.44
CA ARG A 315 17.32 8.45 40.60
C ARG A 315 17.26 7.02 41.14
N ARG A 316 18.40 6.41 41.48
CA ARG A 316 18.44 5.07 42.07
C ARG A 316 17.76 5.02 43.43
N VAL A 317 17.84 6.08 44.22
CA VAL A 317 17.11 6.18 45.51
C VAL A 317 15.60 6.28 45.23
N LEU A 318 15.16 7.07 44.23
CA LEU A 318 13.73 7.18 43.84
C LEU A 318 13.17 5.83 43.36
N GLU A 319 13.94 5.09 42.59
CA GLU A 319 13.56 3.75 42.13
C GLU A 319 13.38 2.76 43.28
N ALA A 320 14.26 2.85 44.30
CA ALA A 320 14.19 2.01 45.49
C ALA A 320 13.08 2.41 46.48
N LEU A 321 12.57 3.64 46.40
CA LEU A 321 11.51 4.12 47.27
C LEU A 321 10.15 3.45 47.03
N PRO A 322 9.52 2.84 48.03
CA PRO A 322 8.19 2.27 47.87
C PRO A 322 7.11 3.32 47.77
N VAL A 323 6.04 3.03 47.02
CA VAL A 323 4.92 3.94 46.78
C VAL A 323 3.95 3.98 47.98
N ARG A 324 3.69 2.84 48.61
CA ARG A 324 2.63 2.70 49.63
C ARG A 324 3.12 2.50 51.07
N ARG A 325 4.28 1.86 51.21
CA ARG A 325 4.87 1.58 52.54
C ARG A 325 6.12 2.42 52.74
N SER A 326 6.51 2.66 53.95
CA SER A 326 7.79 3.32 54.25
C SER A 326 8.92 2.32 54.36
N SER A 327 10.11 2.71 53.96
CA SER A 327 11.36 1.93 54.09
C SER A 327 12.39 2.70 54.88
N THR A 328 13.09 2.01 55.75
CA THR A 328 14.25 2.56 56.49
C THR A 328 15.43 2.84 55.58
N VAL A 329 16.36 3.70 55.98
CA VAL A 329 17.58 4.00 55.24
C VAL A 329 18.38 2.72 54.99
N ASP A 330 18.47 1.80 55.93
CA ASP A 330 19.20 0.52 55.79
C ASP A 330 18.55 -0.39 54.73
N GLN A 331 17.24 -0.36 54.60
CA GLN A 331 16.52 -1.09 53.58
C GLN A 331 16.76 -0.48 52.20
N LEU A 332 16.72 0.87 52.09
CA LEU A 332 16.97 1.59 50.85
C LEU A 332 18.44 1.42 50.38
N THR A 333 19.39 1.44 51.33
CA THR A 333 20.82 1.15 51.06
C THR A 333 21.00 -0.20 50.38
N ARG A 334 20.31 -1.23 50.88
CA ARG A 334 20.37 -2.58 50.27
C ARG A 334 19.64 -2.65 48.91
N SER A 335 18.47 -2.04 48.80
CA SER A 335 17.67 -2.12 47.56
C SER A 335 18.25 -1.23 46.46
N ALA A 336 18.79 -0.07 46.77
CA ALA A 336 19.42 0.83 45.82
C ALA A 336 20.86 0.42 45.46
N GLY A 337 21.51 -0.43 46.31
CA GLY A 337 22.91 -0.80 46.13
C GLY A 337 23.87 0.40 46.26
N LEU A 338 23.57 1.32 47.17
CA LEU A 338 24.31 2.56 47.41
C LEU A 338 24.87 2.61 48.84
N SER A 339 25.83 3.51 49.11
CA SER A 339 26.26 3.77 50.48
C SER A 339 25.18 4.49 51.31
N VAL A 340 25.26 4.40 52.65
CA VAL A 340 24.32 5.13 53.56
C VAL A 340 24.39 6.64 53.28
N GLY A 341 25.58 7.19 53.02
CA GLY A 341 25.76 8.60 52.71
C GLY A 341 25.10 9.02 51.42
N ASP A 342 25.21 8.20 50.37
CA ASP A 342 24.56 8.46 49.07
C ASP A 342 23.05 8.38 49.18
N VAL A 343 22.51 7.40 49.91
CA VAL A 343 21.09 7.26 50.15
C VAL A 343 20.53 8.48 50.91
N LEU A 344 21.20 8.95 51.97
CA LEU A 344 20.77 10.14 52.71
C LEU A 344 20.83 11.41 51.85
N GLY A 345 21.90 11.59 51.08
CA GLY A 345 22.03 12.69 50.12
C GLY A 345 20.94 12.66 49.04
N GLY A 346 20.72 11.47 48.47
CA GLY A 346 19.64 11.24 47.49
C GLY A 346 18.25 11.52 48.05
N LEU A 347 17.93 11.04 49.22
CA LEU A 347 16.66 11.31 49.93
C LEU A 347 16.45 12.80 50.17
N GLY A 348 17.47 13.53 50.64
CA GLY A 348 17.39 14.99 50.81
C GLY A 348 17.12 15.74 49.48
N ALA A 349 17.79 15.34 48.42
CA ALA A 349 17.54 15.93 47.09
C ALA A 349 16.12 15.63 46.56
N LEU A 350 15.62 14.43 46.79
CA LEU A 350 14.25 14.03 46.39
C LEU A 350 13.18 14.72 47.27
N GLU A 351 13.44 14.88 48.57
CA GLU A 351 12.51 15.60 49.46
C GLU A 351 12.38 17.07 49.07
N MET A 352 13.47 17.76 48.75
CA MET A 352 13.44 19.15 48.26
C MET A 352 12.69 19.31 46.93
N ARG A 353 12.62 18.26 46.10
CA ARG A 353 11.82 18.24 44.87
C ARG A 353 10.41 17.71 45.07
N GLY A 354 10.01 17.38 46.30
CA GLY A 354 8.68 16.82 46.59
C GLY A 354 8.47 15.41 46.02
N LEU A 355 9.56 14.66 45.73
CA LEU A 355 9.48 13.30 45.20
C LEU A 355 9.62 12.21 46.26
N ALA A 356 10.11 12.55 47.44
CA ALA A 356 10.18 11.69 48.62
C ALA A 356 9.51 12.35 49.79
N ALA A 357 8.84 11.57 50.64
CA ALA A 357 8.24 12.02 51.89
C ALA A 357 8.75 11.19 53.07
N ARG A 358 9.09 11.86 54.14
CA ARG A 358 9.48 11.23 55.42
C ARG A 358 8.23 10.87 56.20
N SER A 359 8.24 9.74 56.88
CA SER A 359 7.23 9.27 57.80
C SER A 359 7.84 8.75 59.10
N PRO A 360 7.13 8.50 60.18
CA PRO A 360 7.66 7.95 61.43
C PRO A 360 8.45 6.63 61.21
N ASP A 361 8.01 5.83 60.23
CA ASP A 361 8.55 4.49 59.97
C ASP A 361 9.64 4.48 58.85
N GLY A 362 10.02 5.66 58.34
CA GLY A 362 11.01 5.74 57.23
C GLY A 362 10.60 6.66 56.09
N TRP A 363 10.98 6.28 54.87
CA TRP A 363 10.82 7.08 53.65
C TRP A 363 9.94 6.37 52.63
N ARG A 364 9.13 7.13 51.87
CA ARG A 364 8.31 6.66 50.75
C ARG A 364 8.30 7.66 49.60
N ARG A 365 7.85 7.26 48.44
CA ARG A 365 7.56 8.24 47.38
C ARG A 365 6.49 9.21 47.82
N ALA A 366 6.68 10.49 47.48
CA ALA A 366 5.61 11.47 47.62
C ALA A 366 4.52 11.13 46.59
N GLY A 367 3.28 11.12 46.97
CA GLY A 367 2.12 10.78 46.14
C GLY A 367 1.74 11.90 45.21
#